data_046ddae78f738cdf16550f0ba2a72c96
#
_entry.id   046ddae78f738cdf16550f0ba2a72c96
#
_cell.length_a   1.000
_cell.length_b   1.000
_cell.length_c   1.000
_cell.angle_alpha   90.00
_cell.angle_beta   90.00
_cell.angle_gamma   90.00
#
_symmetry.space_group_name_H-M   'P 1'
#
loop_
_entity.id
_entity.type
_entity.pdbx_description
1 polymer ?
#
loop_
_entity_poly.entity_id
_entity_poly.type
_entity_poly.pdbx_seq_one_letter_code
_entity_poly.pdbx_strand_id
1 'polypeptide(L)'
;DELRYAAVEDAGRLRDALGTAVPPGVPHAFLDGGPDPLGDLVVRYARTHGPFTVDEVASWWGLGRAVAAAQTARLVADGRLVSGALRPLTDADHVGAELCDPHVLRTLRRRSLAALRAEVEPVEPIQLARFLPAWQGVGASSRGPDALLRVVEQLSGVPLPASAWESLVLPARLPAYSPGDLDELMTSGEVIWSGAGELAGGDGWIALHAADLAPLTLPLHADQADGPLAEAVLAALSGGAGHFVGSLVTAARTAVPEATEREVAELLWSLVWAGAVTNDTWAP
;
A
#
# COMPACT_ATOMS: atom_id res chain seq x y z
N ASP A 1 -7.35 37.96 -29.12
CA ASP A 1 -5.91 38.05 -29.48
C ASP A 1 -5.12 38.46 -28.26
N GLU A 2 -4.40 37.52 -27.68
CA GLU A 2 -3.52 37.77 -26.54
C GLU A 2 -2.09 37.94 -27.06
N LEU A 3 -1.46 39.04 -26.73
CA LEU A 3 -0.07 39.32 -27.12
C LEU A 3 0.85 38.46 -26.21
N ARG A 4 1.68 37.63 -26.83
CA ARG A 4 2.67 36.80 -26.14
C ARG A 4 4.06 37.12 -26.65
N TYR A 5 5.03 37.13 -25.76
CA TYR A 5 6.43 37.30 -26.08
C TYR A 5 7.14 35.95 -26.15
N ALA A 6 8.02 35.77 -27.12
CA ALA A 6 8.83 34.58 -27.29
C ALA A 6 10.28 34.97 -27.57
N ALA A 7 11.21 34.09 -27.25
CA ALA A 7 12.60 34.27 -27.62
C ALA A 7 12.76 34.14 -29.14
N VAL A 8 13.64 34.97 -29.73
CA VAL A 8 13.84 34.97 -31.18
C VAL A 8 14.38 33.65 -31.70
N GLU A 9 15.09 32.93 -30.88
CA GLU A 9 15.64 31.57 -31.14
C GLU A 9 14.53 30.52 -31.32
N ASP A 10 13.31 30.79 -30.86
CA ASP A 10 12.15 29.89 -31.01
C ASP A 10 11.29 30.23 -32.23
N ALA A 11 11.64 31.23 -33.03
CA ALA A 11 10.84 31.70 -34.16
C ALA A 11 10.51 30.57 -35.17
N GLY A 12 11.50 29.80 -35.59
CA GLY A 12 11.31 28.63 -36.46
C GLY A 12 10.41 27.55 -35.84
N ARG A 13 10.66 27.24 -34.58
CA ARG A 13 9.88 26.24 -33.84
C ARG A 13 8.41 26.65 -33.68
N LEU A 14 8.14 27.92 -33.36
CA LEU A 14 6.78 28.45 -33.23
C LEU A 14 6.07 28.50 -34.57
N ARG A 15 6.77 28.84 -35.64
CA ARG A 15 6.24 28.84 -37.01
C ARG A 15 5.83 27.41 -37.41
N ASP A 16 6.75 26.45 -37.23
CA ASP A 16 6.53 25.07 -37.72
C ASP A 16 5.55 24.29 -36.87
N ALA A 17 5.47 24.59 -35.56
CA ALA A 17 4.54 23.94 -34.64
C ALA A 17 3.13 24.53 -34.64
N LEU A 18 3.02 25.88 -34.74
CA LEU A 18 1.78 26.60 -34.47
C LEU A 18 1.32 27.48 -35.67
N GLY A 19 2.09 27.52 -36.76
CA GLY A 19 1.78 28.38 -37.90
C GLY A 19 1.97 29.88 -37.60
N THR A 20 2.74 30.25 -36.58
CA THR A 20 2.95 31.63 -36.18
C THR A 20 3.76 32.35 -37.22
N ALA A 21 3.33 33.55 -37.64
CA ALA A 21 4.07 34.36 -38.57
C ALA A 21 5.43 34.80 -37.97
N VAL A 22 6.51 34.65 -38.74
CA VAL A 22 7.84 35.09 -38.33
C VAL A 22 7.98 36.58 -38.65
N PRO A 23 8.36 37.40 -37.66
CA PRO A 23 8.62 38.84 -37.91
C PRO A 23 9.78 39.07 -38.89
N PRO A 24 9.78 40.14 -39.67
CA PRO A 24 10.92 40.49 -40.52
C PRO A 24 12.16 40.77 -39.67
N GLY A 25 13.34 40.34 -40.17
CA GLY A 25 14.63 40.59 -39.50
C GLY A 25 15.09 39.47 -38.57
N VAL A 26 14.36 38.38 -38.42
CA VAL A 26 14.84 37.21 -37.67
C VAL A 26 16.01 36.56 -38.42
N PRO A 27 17.19 36.36 -37.77
CA PRO A 27 18.32 35.68 -38.37
C PRO A 27 17.99 34.27 -38.87
N HIS A 28 18.56 33.92 -40.03
CA HIS A 28 18.29 32.61 -40.67
C HIS A 28 18.59 31.41 -39.76
N ALA A 29 19.59 31.56 -38.87
CA ALA A 29 19.94 30.52 -37.89
C ALA A 29 18.80 30.15 -36.91
N PHE A 30 17.81 31.00 -36.74
CA PHE A 30 16.66 30.80 -35.84
C PHE A 30 15.36 30.38 -36.57
N LEU A 31 15.49 30.10 -37.88
CA LEU A 31 14.36 29.70 -38.72
C LEU A 31 14.21 28.16 -38.82
N ASP A 32 15.14 27.40 -38.26
CA ASP A 32 15.04 25.95 -38.19
C ASP A 32 14.20 25.53 -36.95
N GLY A 33 13.04 24.92 -37.19
CA GLY A 33 12.15 24.44 -36.14
C GLY A 33 12.58 23.11 -35.52
N GLY A 34 13.51 22.41 -36.14
CA GLY A 34 13.93 21.07 -35.72
C GLY A 34 12.98 19.96 -36.17
N PRO A 35 13.27 18.68 -35.82
CA PRO A 35 12.52 17.50 -36.31
C PRO A 35 11.14 17.33 -35.65
N ASP A 36 10.92 17.86 -34.46
CA ASP A 36 9.67 17.73 -33.71
C ASP A 36 9.30 19.05 -32.98
N PRO A 37 8.97 20.11 -33.74
CA PRO A 37 8.77 21.44 -33.17
C PRO A 37 7.67 21.46 -32.10
N LEU A 38 6.55 20.78 -32.34
CA LEU A 38 5.43 20.72 -31.40
C LEU A 38 5.78 19.92 -30.14
N GLY A 39 6.45 18.77 -30.30
CA GLY A 39 6.89 17.97 -29.17
C GLY A 39 7.86 18.73 -28.27
N ASP A 40 8.77 19.51 -28.87
CA ASP A 40 9.72 20.33 -28.11
C ASP A 40 9.04 21.46 -27.33
N LEU A 41 8.01 22.09 -27.90
CA LEU A 41 7.21 23.09 -27.17
C LEU A 41 6.45 22.46 -25.99
N VAL A 42 5.83 21.28 -26.18
CA VAL A 42 5.12 20.58 -25.11
C VAL A 42 6.07 20.14 -24.00
N VAL A 43 7.25 19.62 -24.33
CA VAL A 43 8.26 19.22 -23.33
C VAL A 43 8.80 20.43 -22.58
N ARG A 44 9.00 21.56 -23.25
CA ARG A 44 9.39 22.82 -22.61
C ARG A 44 8.35 23.32 -21.62
N TYR A 45 7.08 23.26 -22.01
CA TYR A 45 5.95 23.53 -21.11
C TYR A 45 6.00 22.63 -19.89
N ALA A 46 6.12 21.31 -20.10
CA ALA A 46 6.14 20.31 -19.02
C ALA A 46 7.30 20.51 -18.02
N ARG A 47 8.45 21.03 -18.47
CA ARG A 47 9.61 21.31 -17.59
C ARG A 47 9.44 22.51 -16.67
N THR A 48 8.51 23.40 -16.99
CA THR A 48 8.27 24.64 -16.25
C THR A 48 6.94 24.64 -15.51
N HIS A 49 6.11 23.61 -15.72
CA HIS A 49 4.80 23.45 -15.09
C HIS A 49 4.76 22.19 -14.24
N GLY A 50 3.86 22.17 -13.24
CA GLY A 50 3.52 20.97 -12.48
C GLY A 50 2.70 19.98 -13.31
N PRO A 51 2.07 18.96 -12.72
CA PRO A 51 1.16 18.09 -13.44
C PRO A 51 0.06 18.89 -14.14
N PHE A 52 -0.24 18.53 -15.38
CA PHE A 52 -1.17 19.24 -16.25
C PHE A 52 -2.03 18.25 -17.07
N THR A 53 -3.15 18.70 -17.57
CA THR A 53 -4.05 17.95 -18.43
C THR A 53 -3.81 18.23 -19.91
N VAL A 54 -4.34 17.39 -20.79
CA VAL A 54 -4.34 17.61 -22.24
C VAL A 54 -5.03 18.94 -22.60
N ASP A 55 -6.10 19.28 -21.88
CA ASP A 55 -6.89 20.50 -22.16
C ASP A 55 -6.11 21.76 -21.76
N GLU A 56 -5.32 21.72 -20.67
CA GLU A 56 -4.43 22.83 -20.29
C GLU A 56 -3.36 23.08 -21.35
N VAL A 57 -2.73 22.05 -21.90
CA VAL A 57 -1.74 22.18 -22.98
C VAL A 57 -2.40 22.67 -24.27
N ALA A 58 -3.57 22.13 -24.62
CA ALA A 58 -4.32 22.55 -25.79
C ALA A 58 -4.67 24.06 -25.73
N SER A 59 -5.17 24.49 -24.58
CA SER A 59 -5.50 25.88 -24.31
C SER A 59 -4.26 26.79 -24.34
N TRP A 60 -3.17 26.35 -23.71
CA TRP A 60 -1.92 27.14 -23.64
C TRP A 60 -1.35 27.47 -25.02
N TRP A 61 -1.35 26.49 -25.93
CA TRP A 61 -0.77 26.64 -27.27
C TRP A 61 -1.81 26.97 -28.35
N GLY A 62 -3.10 27.08 -28.00
CA GLY A 62 -4.18 27.29 -28.98
C GLY A 62 -4.36 26.12 -29.94
N LEU A 63 -4.10 24.90 -29.48
CA LEU A 63 -4.21 23.65 -30.27
C LEU A 63 -5.61 23.04 -30.16
N GLY A 64 -6.02 22.33 -31.22
CA GLY A 64 -7.14 21.42 -31.10
C GLY A 64 -6.82 20.28 -30.11
N ARG A 65 -7.81 19.90 -29.27
CA ARG A 65 -7.66 18.86 -28.25
C ARG A 65 -7.12 17.54 -28.82
N ALA A 66 -7.57 17.14 -30.02
CA ALA A 66 -7.11 15.92 -30.67
C ALA A 66 -5.59 15.97 -31.00
N VAL A 67 -5.09 17.13 -31.45
CA VAL A 67 -3.66 17.34 -31.76
C VAL A 67 -2.83 17.28 -30.48
N ALA A 68 -3.28 17.98 -29.43
CA ALA A 68 -2.62 17.95 -28.13
C ALA A 68 -2.59 16.53 -27.53
N ALA A 69 -3.72 15.79 -27.62
CA ALA A 69 -3.82 14.41 -27.14
C ALA A 69 -2.88 13.46 -27.89
N ALA A 70 -2.84 13.52 -29.22
CA ALA A 70 -1.94 12.68 -30.03
C ALA A 70 -0.48 12.97 -29.71
N GLN A 71 -0.10 14.28 -29.59
CA GLN A 71 1.27 14.66 -29.28
C GLN A 71 1.69 14.24 -27.87
N THR A 72 0.84 14.46 -26.86
CA THR A 72 1.15 14.06 -25.48
C THR A 72 1.21 12.54 -25.34
N ALA A 73 0.34 11.77 -25.99
CA ALA A 73 0.38 10.31 -26.01
C ALA A 73 1.71 9.79 -26.60
N ARG A 74 2.18 10.39 -27.69
CA ARG A 74 3.51 10.08 -28.27
C ARG A 74 4.63 10.35 -27.27
N LEU A 75 4.63 11.51 -26.61
CA LEU A 75 5.64 11.85 -25.62
C LEU A 75 5.62 10.95 -24.39
N VAL A 76 4.46 10.41 -24.01
CA VAL A 76 4.34 9.37 -22.97
C VAL A 76 4.94 8.05 -23.45
N ALA A 77 4.65 7.62 -24.67
CA ALA A 77 5.23 6.41 -25.26
C ALA A 77 6.76 6.49 -25.36
N ASP A 78 7.29 7.67 -25.68
CA ASP A 78 8.73 7.96 -25.74
C ASP A 78 9.39 8.15 -24.35
N GLY A 79 8.61 8.06 -23.25
CA GLY A 79 9.11 8.26 -21.88
C GLY A 79 9.49 9.71 -21.53
N ARG A 80 9.18 10.68 -22.41
CA ARG A 80 9.44 12.12 -22.19
C ARG A 80 8.41 12.77 -21.26
N LEU A 81 7.22 12.16 -21.13
CA LEU A 81 6.19 12.49 -20.14
C LEU A 81 5.75 11.24 -19.37
N VAL A 82 5.25 11.40 -18.18
CA VAL A 82 4.54 10.39 -17.40
C VAL A 82 3.07 10.76 -17.29
N SER A 83 2.20 9.75 -17.25
CA SER A 83 0.76 9.92 -17.13
C SER A 83 0.23 9.16 -15.90
N GLY A 84 -0.76 9.74 -15.22
CA GLY A 84 -1.40 9.12 -14.05
C GLY A 84 -2.24 10.10 -13.26
N ALA A 85 -2.72 9.69 -12.08
CA ALA A 85 -3.28 10.58 -11.06
C ALA A 85 -2.10 11.18 -10.28
N LEU A 86 -1.68 12.38 -10.60
CA LEU A 86 -0.44 12.98 -10.11
C LEU A 86 -0.67 14.10 -9.09
N ARG A 87 -1.84 14.74 -9.09
CA ARG A 87 -2.28 15.73 -8.11
C ARG A 87 -3.06 15.05 -6.98
N PRO A 88 -3.05 15.60 -5.75
CA PRO A 88 -3.96 15.14 -4.70
C PRO A 88 -5.41 15.22 -5.19
N LEU A 89 -6.21 14.23 -4.84
CA LEU A 89 -7.66 14.26 -5.08
C LEU A 89 -8.26 15.36 -4.20
N THR A 90 -8.47 16.52 -4.78
CA THR A 90 -9.36 17.54 -4.21
C THR A 90 -10.73 17.34 -4.83
N ASP A 91 -11.80 17.55 -4.07
CA ASP A 91 -13.20 17.24 -4.41
C ASP A 91 -13.75 17.86 -5.69
N ALA A 92 -12.95 18.52 -6.48
CA ALA A 92 -13.33 19.18 -7.73
C ALA A 92 -12.51 18.63 -8.91
N ASP A 93 -13.15 17.75 -9.70
CA ASP A 93 -13.13 17.83 -11.15
C ASP A 93 -11.89 17.41 -11.96
N HIS A 94 -11.09 16.45 -11.56
CA HIS A 94 -10.10 15.92 -12.50
C HIS A 94 -10.50 14.52 -13.00
N VAL A 95 -11.49 14.47 -13.87
CA VAL A 95 -11.81 13.27 -14.67
C VAL A 95 -10.80 13.18 -15.81
N GLY A 96 -9.67 12.54 -15.60
CA GLY A 96 -8.70 12.28 -16.66
C GLY A 96 -7.29 12.03 -16.13
N ALA A 97 -6.47 11.38 -16.95
CA ALA A 97 -5.07 11.19 -16.63
C ALA A 97 -4.31 12.53 -16.78
N GLU A 98 -3.51 12.86 -15.79
CA GLU A 98 -2.61 14.01 -15.80
C GLU A 98 -1.26 13.63 -16.38
N LEU A 99 -0.54 14.62 -16.86
CA LEU A 99 0.76 14.51 -17.50
C LEU A 99 1.79 15.33 -16.73
N CYS A 100 3.03 14.86 -16.68
CA CYS A 100 4.11 15.60 -16.07
C CYS A 100 5.47 15.21 -16.68
N ASP A 101 6.42 16.13 -16.66
CA ASP A 101 7.83 15.81 -16.93
C ASP A 101 8.37 14.91 -15.79
N PRO A 102 9.07 13.79 -16.09
CA PRO A 102 9.56 12.87 -15.06
C PRO A 102 10.50 13.52 -14.03
N HIS A 103 11.28 14.52 -14.43
CA HIS A 103 12.20 15.23 -13.53
C HIS A 103 11.44 16.19 -12.61
N VAL A 104 10.46 16.91 -13.15
CA VAL A 104 9.57 17.78 -12.36
C VAL A 104 8.82 16.96 -11.34
N LEU A 105 8.22 15.82 -11.73
CA LEU A 105 7.50 14.94 -10.81
C LEU A 105 8.39 14.42 -9.68
N ARG A 106 9.61 13.98 -9.99
CA ARG A 106 10.58 13.56 -8.96
C ARG A 106 10.93 14.69 -8.01
N THR A 107 11.08 15.91 -8.53
CA THR A 107 11.39 17.09 -7.73
C THR A 107 10.22 17.46 -6.81
N LEU A 108 8.98 17.42 -7.32
CA LEU A 108 7.76 17.66 -6.52
C LEU A 108 7.62 16.63 -5.40
N ARG A 109 7.75 15.33 -5.71
CA ARG A 109 7.72 14.26 -4.70
C ARG A 109 8.78 14.43 -3.62
N ARG A 110 10.01 14.75 -4.01
CA ARG A 110 11.10 15.01 -3.05
C ARG A 110 10.81 16.20 -2.15
N ARG A 111 10.28 17.30 -2.71
CA ARG A 111 9.92 18.50 -1.94
C ARG A 111 8.74 18.24 -1.01
N SER A 112 7.72 17.53 -1.47
CA SER A 112 6.58 17.12 -0.64
C SER A 112 7.02 16.26 0.54
N LEU A 113 7.86 15.24 0.30
CA LEU A 113 8.43 14.42 1.37
C LEU A 113 9.31 15.22 2.33
N ALA A 114 10.08 16.17 1.83
CA ALA A 114 10.90 17.04 2.68
C ALA A 114 10.04 17.97 3.55
N ALA A 115 8.95 18.52 2.98
CA ALA A 115 8.00 19.33 3.73
C ALA A 115 7.31 18.51 4.84
N LEU A 116 6.79 17.31 4.50
CA LEU A 116 6.18 16.40 5.49
C LEU A 116 7.16 16.01 6.61
N ARG A 117 8.42 15.77 6.27
CA ARG A 117 9.46 15.48 7.27
C ARG A 117 9.80 16.69 8.13
N ALA A 118 9.72 17.89 7.59
CA ALA A 118 9.95 19.13 8.35
C ALA A 118 8.80 19.44 9.33
N GLU A 119 7.59 18.93 9.06
CA GLU A 119 6.44 19.04 9.97
C GLU A 119 6.56 18.12 11.20
N VAL A 120 7.39 17.05 11.09
CA VAL A 120 7.64 16.12 12.21
C VAL A 120 8.80 16.66 13.03
N GLU A 121 8.47 17.45 14.04
CA GLU A 121 9.46 17.95 15.02
C GLU A 121 9.68 16.90 16.13
N PRO A 122 10.95 16.65 16.53
CA PRO A 122 11.23 15.84 17.72
C PRO A 122 10.59 16.45 18.95
N VAL A 123 9.87 15.64 19.72
CA VAL A 123 9.30 16.09 20.99
C VAL A 123 10.25 15.80 22.16
N GLU A 124 10.14 16.57 23.22
CA GLU A 124 10.89 16.31 24.45
C GLU A 124 10.51 14.94 25.05
N PRO A 125 11.44 14.19 25.64
CA PRO A 125 11.18 12.88 26.24
C PRO A 125 10.01 12.86 27.22
N ILE A 126 9.76 13.96 27.93
CA ILE A 126 8.64 14.08 28.85
C ILE A 126 7.28 14.05 28.13
N GLN A 127 7.21 14.55 26.88
CA GLN A 127 5.99 14.49 26.08
C GLN A 127 5.68 13.06 25.68
N LEU A 128 6.71 12.30 25.27
CA LEU A 128 6.58 10.87 24.99
C LEU A 128 6.15 10.09 26.24
N ALA A 129 6.76 10.37 27.39
CA ALA A 129 6.40 9.74 28.65
C ALA A 129 4.94 10.02 29.10
N ARG A 130 4.38 11.17 28.73
CA ARG A 130 2.96 11.50 28.96
C ARG A 130 2.04 10.84 27.94
N PHE A 131 2.48 10.73 26.69
CA PHE A 131 1.70 10.14 25.61
C PHE A 131 1.55 8.62 25.78
N LEU A 132 2.64 7.91 26.08
CA LEU A 132 2.66 6.44 26.11
C LEU A 132 1.60 5.80 27.02
N PRO A 133 1.37 6.26 28.28
CA PRO A 133 0.31 5.67 29.11
C PRO A 133 -1.08 5.81 28.50
N ALA A 134 -1.39 6.98 27.95
CA ALA A 134 -2.67 7.21 27.28
C ALA A 134 -2.81 6.36 26.00
N TRP A 135 -1.76 6.29 25.20
CA TRP A 135 -1.71 5.46 24.01
C TRP A 135 -1.89 3.97 24.32
N GLN A 136 -1.28 3.49 25.39
CA GLN A 136 -1.39 2.10 25.84
C GLN A 136 -2.68 1.80 26.63
N GLY A 137 -3.59 2.77 26.76
CA GLY A 137 -4.87 2.58 27.45
C GLY A 137 -4.74 2.45 28.98
N VAL A 138 -3.63 2.88 29.59
CA VAL A 138 -3.43 2.82 31.05
C VAL A 138 -4.49 3.67 31.76
N GLY A 139 -5.31 3.01 32.61
CA GLY A 139 -6.42 3.67 33.31
C GLY A 139 -7.68 3.86 32.45
N ALA A 140 -7.76 3.29 31.25
CA ALA A 140 -8.98 3.30 30.45
C ALA A 140 -10.07 2.46 31.12
N SER A 141 -11.34 2.86 30.95
CA SER A 141 -12.52 2.13 31.41
C SER A 141 -13.29 1.43 30.29
N SER A 142 -12.66 1.33 29.11
CA SER A 142 -13.25 0.68 27.92
C SER A 142 -13.46 -0.82 28.16
N ARG A 143 -14.53 -1.38 27.59
CA ARG A 143 -14.88 -2.79 27.74
C ARG A 143 -15.62 -3.31 26.50
N GLY A 144 -15.71 -4.65 26.39
CA GLY A 144 -16.45 -5.34 25.35
C GLY A 144 -15.70 -5.47 24.02
N PRO A 145 -16.29 -6.18 23.02
CA PRO A 145 -15.63 -6.52 21.76
C PRO A 145 -15.09 -5.30 20.99
N ASP A 146 -15.84 -4.22 20.87
CA ASP A 146 -15.39 -3.00 20.18
C ASP A 146 -14.12 -2.37 20.81
N ALA A 147 -14.00 -2.44 22.13
CA ALA A 147 -12.81 -1.93 22.81
C ALA A 147 -11.61 -2.86 22.61
N LEU A 148 -11.88 -4.17 22.59
CA LEU A 148 -10.86 -5.18 22.29
C LEU A 148 -10.37 -5.05 20.84
N LEU A 149 -11.27 -4.87 19.88
CA LEU A 149 -10.90 -4.67 18.47
C LEU A 149 -9.94 -3.50 18.29
N ARG A 150 -10.20 -2.35 18.96
CA ARG A 150 -9.26 -1.20 18.93
C ARG A 150 -7.88 -1.53 19.50
N VAL A 151 -7.80 -2.39 20.52
CA VAL A 151 -6.51 -2.85 21.06
C VAL A 151 -5.80 -3.76 20.08
N VAL A 152 -6.56 -4.65 19.40
CA VAL A 152 -6.01 -5.52 18.36
C VAL A 152 -5.53 -4.70 17.16
N GLU A 153 -6.30 -3.70 16.70
CA GLU A 153 -5.86 -2.77 15.65
C GLU A 153 -4.52 -2.11 15.98
N GLN A 154 -4.39 -1.62 17.23
CA GLN A 154 -3.17 -0.98 17.71
C GLN A 154 -1.95 -1.92 17.74
N LEU A 155 -2.16 -3.20 18.03
CA LEU A 155 -1.13 -4.22 18.15
C LEU A 155 -1.07 -5.14 16.92
N SER A 156 -1.79 -4.83 15.87
CA SER A 156 -1.94 -5.68 14.69
C SER A 156 -0.58 -6.06 14.09
N GLY A 157 -0.33 -7.36 13.97
CA GLY A 157 0.92 -7.89 13.45
C GLY A 157 2.11 -7.88 14.43
N VAL A 158 1.92 -7.48 15.69
CA VAL A 158 2.98 -7.51 16.71
C VAL A 158 3.06 -8.91 17.34
N PRO A 159 4.15 -9.67 17.14
CA PRO A 159 4.28 -10.99 17.72
C PRO A 159 4.59 -10.89 19.22
N LEU A 160 3.76 -11.57 20.02
CA LEU A 160 3.91 -11.69 21.47
C LEU A 160 3.76 -13.16 21.86
N PRO A 161 4.30 -13.61 23.03
CA PRO A 161 4.04 -14.97 23.51
C PRO A 161 2.55 -15.23 23.66
N ALA A 162 2.06 -16.37 23.19
CA ALA A 162 0.65 -16.73 23.28
C ALA A 162 0.12 -16.63 24.71
N SER A 163 0.89 -17.15 25.67
CA SER A 163 0.56 -17.08 27.09
C SER A 163 0.46 -15.67 27.66
N ALA A 164 1.12 -14.68 27.05
CA ALA A 164 1.13 -13.30 27.52
C ALA A 164 -0.10 -12.49 27.05
N TRP A 165 -0.74 -12.87 25.97
CA TRP A 165 -1.89 -12.14 25.43
C TRP A 165 -3.01 -11.99 26.47
N GLU A 166 -3.57 -13.07 26.95
CA GLU A 166 -4.71 -13.08 27.89
C GLU A 166 -4.29 -12.85 29.35
N SER A 167 -3.06 -13.26 29.73
CA SER A 167 -2.60 -13.12 31.09
C SER A 167 -2.08 -11.74 31.45
N LEU A 168 -1.59 -10.98 30.47
CA LEU A 168 -0.90 -9.71 30.71
C LEU A 168 -1.34 -8.61 29.78
N VAL A 169 -1.29 -8.84 28.44
CA VAL A 169 -1.35 -7.74 27.45
C VAL A 169 -2.75 -7.16 27.34
N LEU A 170 -3.76 -8.01 27.17
CA LEU A 170 -5.15 -7.60 27.05
C LEU A 170 -5.71 -7.07 28.38
N PRO A 171 -5.53 -7.74 29.54
CA PRO A 171 -5.98 -7.22 30.82
C PRO A 171 -5.32 -5.91 31.23
N ALA A 172 -4.06 -5.68 30.85
CA ALA A 172 -3.38 -4.42 31.14
C ALA A 172 -3.98 -3.22 30.40
N ARG A 173 -4.60 -3.44 29.24
CA ARG A 173 -5.26 -2.41 28.42
C ARG A 173 -6.77 -2.33 28.64
N LEU A 174 -7.38 -3.44 28.99
CA LEU A 174 -8.82 -3.60 29.19
C LEU A 174 -9.06 -4.24 30.56
N PRO A 175 -9.25 -3.45 31.63
CA PRO A 175 -9.42 -3.98 32.97
C PRO A 175 -10.63 -4.94 33.14
N ALA A 176 -11.59 -4.86 32.24
CA ALA A 176 -12.75 -5.75 32.18
C ALA A 176 -12.67 -6.73 31.00
N TYR A 177 -11.45 -7.11 30.58
CA TYR A 177 -11.24 -8.10 29.53
C TYR A 177 -11.91 -9.43 29.88
N SER A 178 -12.57 -10.03 28.91
CA SER A 178 -13.13 -11.39 28.95
C SER A 178 -12.63 -12.22 27.77
N PRO A 179 -12.16 -13.45 27.98
CA PRO A 179 -11.79 -14.34 26.89
C PRO A 179 -12.88 -14.49 25.82
N GLY A 180 -14.16 -14.52 26.25
CA GLY A 180 -15.29 -14.60 25.33
C GLY A 180 -15.39 -13.45 24.35
N ASP A 181 -14.89 -12.25 24.69
CA ASP A 181 -14.86 -11.13 23.75
C ASP A 181 -13.87 -11.37 22.60
N LEU A 182 -12.74 -12.05 22.88
CA LEU A 182 -11.75 -12.43 21.86
C LEU A 182 -12.28 -13.56 20.96
N ASP A 183 -12.88 -14.58 21.55
CA ASP A 183 -13.52 -15.67 20.80
C ASP A 183 -14.65 -15.16 19.90
N GLU A 184 -15.45 -14.19 20.36
CA GLU A 184 -16.49 -13.56 19.56
C GLU A 184 -15.90 -12.88 18.31
N LEU A 185 -14.84 -12.06 18.47
CA LEU A 185 -14.18 -11.38 17.37
C LEU A 185 -13.48 -12.36 16.40
N MET A 186 -12.94 -13.46 16.89
CA MET A 186 -12.33 -14.48 16.03
C MET A 186 -13.40 -15.27 15.25
N THR A 187 -14.47 -15.68 15.93
CA THR A 187 -15.58 -16.42 15.30
C THR A 187 -16.32 -15.57 14.28
N SER A 188 -16.46 -14.25 14.51
CA SER A 188 -17.02 -13.32 13.53
C SER A 188 -16.09 -13.04 12.35
N GLY A 189 -14.81 -13.37 12.47
CA GLY A 189 -13.78 -13.10 11.47
C GLY A 189 -13.26 -11.64 11.46
N GLU A 190 -13.59 -10.87 12.49
CA GLU A 190 -13.06 -9.50 12.65
C GLU A 190 -11.60 -9.50 13.14
N VAL A 191 -11.21 -10.54 13.86
CA VAL A 191 -9.83 -10.78 14.30
C VAL A 191 -9.36 -12.14 13.81
N ILE A 192 -8.18 -12.18 13.27
CA ILE A 192 -7.45 -13.42 12.95
C ILE A 192 -6.10 -13.41 13.67
N TRP A 193 -5.48 -14.57 13.80
CA TRP A 193 -4.15 -14.66 14.37
C TRP A 193 -3.20 -15.45 13.48
N SER A 194 -1.92 -15.21 13.62
CA SER A 194 -0.86 -15.98 12.95
C SER A 194 0.24 -16.36 13.91
N GLY A 195 0.80 -17.55 13.74
CA GLY A 195 2.03 -17.95 14.40
C GLY A 195 3.24 -17.19 13.83
N ALA A 196 4.24 -16.99 14.66
CA ALA A 196 5.51 -16.33 14.31
C ALA A 196 6.72 -17.02 14.94
N GLY A 197 6.61 -18.32 15.18
CA GLY A 197 7.65 -19.20 15.73
C GLY A 197 7.28 -19.84 17.06
N GLU A 198 7.93 -20.96 17.33
CA GLU A 198 7.79 -21.72 18.58
C GLU A 198 8.68 -21.17 19.69
N LEU A 199 8.20 -21.22 20.92
CA LEU A 199 8.96 -20.92 22.13
C LEU A 199 9.17 -22.18 22.96
N ALA A 200 10.26 -22.22 23.73
CA ALA A 200 10.52 -23.31 24.65
C ALA A 200 9.41 -23.41 25.71
N GLY A 201 9.04 -24.64 26.09
CA GLY A 201 8.02 -24.87 27.12
C GLY A 201 6.60 -25.01 26.60
N GLY A 202 6.40 -25.18 25.31
CA GLY A 202 5.09 -25.40 24.70
C GLY A 202 4.30 -24.12 24.45
N ASP A 203 4.97 -22.98 24.43
CA ASP A 203 4.42 -21.68 24.06
C ASP A 203 4.90 -21.29 22.64
N GLY A 204 4.39 -20.19 22.08
CA GLY A 204 4.81 -19.70 20.78
C GLY A 204 4.57 -18.21 20.61
N TRP A 205 5.24 -17.63 19.63
CA TRP A 205 4.98 -16.25 19.20
C TRP A 205 3.71 -16.22 18.35
N ILE A 206 2.77 -15.36 18.73
CA ILE A 206 1.49 -15.18 18.03
C ILE A 206 1.25 -13.68 17.82
N ALA A 207 0.85 -13.32 16.62
CA ALA A 207 0.36 -11.99 16.30
C ALA A 207 -1.15 -12.04 16.08
N LEU A 208 -1.87 -11.06 16.64
CA LEU A 208 -3.26 -10.79 16.32
C LEU A 208 -3.35 -9.77 15.19
N HIS A 209 -4.35 -9.88 14.34
CA HIS A 209 -4.57 -8.99 13.21
C HIS A 209 -6.04 -8.60 13.16
N ALA A 210 -6.34 -7.32 13.06
CA ALA A 210 -7.66 -6.89 12.61
C ALA A 210 -7.81 -7.30 11.13
N ALA A 211 -8.96 -7.86 10.76
CA ALA A 211 -9.16 -8.49 9.45
C ALA A 211 -8.93 -7.53 8.27
N ASP A 212 -9.28 -6.26 8.41
CA ASP A 212 -9.05 -5.21 7.42
C ASP A 212 -7.57 -4.81 7.28
N LEU A 213 -6.78 -4.97 8.35
CA LEU A 213 -5.33 -4.73 8.36
C LEU A 213 -4.51 -5.97 8.01
N ALA A 214 -5.11 -7.16 8.04
CA ALA A 214 -4.44 -8.43 7.80
C ALA A 214 -3.60 -8.45 6.50
N PRO A 215 -4.06 -7.92 5.35
CA PRO A 215 -3.26 -7.89 4.14
C PRO A 215 -1.94 -7.11 4.26
N LEU A 216 -1.83 -6.21 5.25
CA LEU A 216 -0.65 -5.40 5.51
C LEU A 216 0.23 -5.94 6.64
N THR A 217 -0.34 -6.72 7.54
CA THR A 217 0.28 -7.13 8.81
C THR A 217 0.61 -8.61 8.89
N LEU A 218 0.01 -9.46 8.05
CA LEU A 218 0.37 -10.86 7.95
C LEU A 218 1.78 -11.03 7.39
N PRO A 219 2.56 -12.02 7.88
CA PRO A 219 3.88 -12.33 7.34
C PRO A 219 3.76 -12.75 5.87
N LEU A 220 4.62 -12.20 5.01
CA LEU A 220 4.54 -12.40 3.54
C LEU A 220 4.87 -13.82 3.08
N HIS A 221 5.57 -14.63 3.88
CA HIS A 221 5.91 -16.02 3.54
C HIS A 221 6.07 -16.82 4.82
N ALA A 222 5.26 -17.86 4.95
CA ALA A 222 5.57 -18.96 5.83
C ALA A 222 6.57 -19.89 5.10
N ASP A 223 7.62 -20.33 5.78
CA ASP A 223 8.39 -21.48 5.32
C ASP A 223 7.42 -22.66 5.27
N GLN A 224 7.05 -23.06 4.04
CA GLN A 224 6.08 -24.14 3.87
C GLN A 224 6.76 -25.47 4.24
N ALA A 225 6.09 -26.26 5.06
CA ALA A 225 6.52 -27.63 5.30
C ALA A 225 6.46 -28.41 3.98
N ASP A 226 7.56 -29.07 3.64
CA ASP A 226 7.69 -29.87 2.41
C ASP A 226 7.22 -31.31 2.63
N GLY A 227 6.74 -31.93 1.55
CA GLY A 227 6.42 -33.33 1.50
C GLY A 227 4.94 -33.65 1.27
N PRO A 228 4.65 -34.92 0.89
CA PRO A 228 3.31 -35.33 0.46
C PRO A 228 2.22 -35.16 1.52
N LEU A 229 2.59 -35.27 2.79
CA LEU A 229 1.66 -35.07 3.91
C LEU A 229 1.26 -33.59 4.05
N ALA A 230 2.25 -32.69 3.97
CA ALA A 230 2.04 -31.24 4.04
C ALA A 230 1.23 -30.75 2.83
N GLU A 231 1.58 -31.21 1.64
CA GLU A 231 0.84 -30.88 0.41
C GLU A 231 -0.62 -31.30 0.50
N ALA A 232 -0.91 -32.52 1.01
CA ALA A 232 -2.28 -33.01 1.16
C ALA A 232 -3.10 -32.20 2.17
N VAL A 233 -2.50 -31.86 3.31
CA VAL A 233 -3.16 -31.04 4.34
C VAL A 233 -3.41 -29.62 3.84
N LEU A 234 -2.41 -28.96 3.23
CA LEU A 234 -2.55 -27.61 2.69
C LEU A 234 -3.55 -27.58 1.53
N ALA A 235 -3.56 -28.60 0.65
CA ALA A 235 -4.55 -28.70 -0.41
C ALA A 235 -5.98 -28.82 0.14
N ALA A 236 -6.18 -29.58 1.22
CA ALA A 236 -7.48 -29.66 1.90
C ALA A 236 -7.93 -28.33 2.49
N LEU A 237 -6.99 -27.53 3.02
CA LEU A 237 -7.23 -26.20 3.62
C LEU A 237 -7.36 -25.08 2.58
N SER A 238 -6.91 -25.29 1.36
CA SER A 238 -6.83 -24.23 0.33
C SER A 238 -8.17 -23.60 -0.06
N GLY A 239 -9.27 -24.29 0.24
CA GLY A 239 -10.64 -23.78 0.01
C GLY A 239 -11.09 -22.67 0.97
N GLY A 240 -10.31 -22.35 1.99
CA GLY A 240 -10.64 -21.32 2.99
C GLY A 240 -11.76 -21.69 3.94
N ALA A 241 -12.24 -22.95 3.93
CA ALA A 241 -13.23 -23.45 4.87
C ALA A 241 -12.54 -23.99 6.14
N GLY A 242 -13.22 -23.88 7.28
CA GLY A 242 -12.79 -24.51 8.53
C GLY A 242 -12.88 -26.04 8.43
N HIS A 243 -11.86 -26.73 8.92
CA HIS A 243 -11.79 -28.18 8.93
C HIS A 243 -11.51 -28.72 10.32
N PHE A 244 -12.22 -29.81 10.72
CA PHE A 244 -11.87 -30.56 11.91
C PHE A 244 -10.62 -31.42 11.65
N VAL A 245 -9.79 -31.62 12.66
CA VAL A 245 -8.56 -32.44 12.55
C VAL A 245 -8.86 -33.81 11.93
N GLY A 246 -9.95 -34.49 12.32
CA GLY A 246 -10.34 -35.78 11.76
C GLY A 246 -10.58 -35.75 10.23
N SER A 247 -11.09 -34.65 9.68
CA SER A 247 -11.25 -34.52 8.22
C SER A 247 -9.90 -34.28 7.52
N LEU A 248 -8.98 -33.60 8.15
CA LEU A 248 -7.62 -33.42 7.65
C LEU A 248 -6.82 -34.73 7.68
N VAL A 249 -6.96 -35.53 8.73
CA VAL A 249 -6.40 -36.87 8.81
C VAL A 249 -6.93 -37.77 7.66
N THR A 250 -8.23 -37.67 7.37
CA THR A 250 -8.83 -38.43 6.26
C THR A 250 -8.28 -37.97 4.90
N ALA A 251 -8.15 -36.68 4.70
CA ALA A 251 -7.55 -36.12 3.48
C ALA A 251 -6.07 -36.52 3.34
N ALA A 252 -5.29 -36.42 4.42
CA ALA A 252 -3.89 -36.80 4.48
C ALA A 252 -3.66 -38.29 4.09
N ARG A 253 -4.51 -39.19 4.56
CA ARG A 253 -4.46 -40.63 4.25
C ARG A 253 -4.75 -40.96 2.78
N THR A 254 -5.36 -40.05 2.06
CA THR A 254 -5.55 -40.24 0.60
C THR A 254 -4.21 -40.17 -0.15
N ALA A 255 -3.30 -39.31 0.31
CA ALA A 255 -1.96 -39.16 -0.28
C ALA A 255 -0.91 -40.03 0.43
N VAL A 256 -1.03 -40.17 1.76
CA VAL A 256 -0.12 -40.94 2.62
C VAL A 256 -0.95 -41.90 3.47
N PRO A 257 -1.25 -43.16 3.00
CA PRO A 257 -2.15 -44.11 3.66
C PRO A 257 -1.76 -44.46 5.09
N GLU A 258 -0.47 -44.42 5.40
CA GLU A 258 0.10 -44.72 6.72
C GLU A 258 0.07 -43.54 7.71
N ALA A 259 -0.40 -42.37 7.28
CA ALA A 259 -0.41 -41.15 8.11
C ALA A 259 -1.21 -41.36 9.39
N THR A 260 -0.57 -41.10 10.51
CA THR A 260 -1.17 -41.16 11.83
C THR A 260 -1.77 -39.79 12.22
N GLU A 261 -2.77 -39.81 13.10
CA GLU A 261 -3.35 -38.60 13.66
C GLU A 261 -2.29 -37.73 14.36
N ARG A 262 -1.33 -38.35 15.03
CA ARG A 262 -0.20 -37.64 15.68
C ARG A 262 0.67 -36.93 14.68
N GLU A 263 1.05 -37.55 13.57
CA GLU A 263 1.87 -36.90 12.54
C GLU A 263 1.15 -35.71 11.88
N VAL A 264 -0.15 -35.84 11.65
CA VAL A 264 -0.99 -34.75 11.15
C VAL A 264 -1.06 -33.61 12.17
N ALA A 265 -1.21 -33.90 13.45
CA ALA A 265 -1.24 -32.92 14.52
C ALA A 265 0.13 -32.20 14.66
N GLU A 266 1.24 -32.93 14.65
CA GLU A 266 2.60 -32.38 14.68
C GLU A 266 2.85 -31.47 13.47
N LEU A 267 2.41 -31.86 12.28
CA LEU A 267 2.48 -31.05 11.07
C LEU A 267 1.61 -29.79 11.21
N LEU A 268 0.37 -29.89 11.69
CA LEU A 268 -0.51 -28.73 11.89
C LEU A 268 0.14 -27.72 12.83
N TRP A 269 0.72 -28.15 13.94
CA TRP A 269 1.44 -27.24 14.83
C TRP A 269 2.65 -26.59 14.15
N SER A 270 3.42 -27.32 13.33
CA SER A 270 4.51 -26.73 12.59
C SER A 270 4.03 -25.65 11.59
N LEU A 271 2.90 -25.91 10.91
CA LEU A 271 2.26 -24.95 10.00
C LEU A 271 1.68 -23.74 10.75
N VAL A 272 1.14 -23.96 11.96
CA VAL A 272 0.68 -22.87 12.85
C VAL A 272 1.85 -21.97 13.22
N TRP A 273 2.96 -22.52 13.72
CA TRP A 273 4.13 -21.73 14.10
C TRP A 273 4.81 -21.04 12.92
N ALA A 274 4.69 -21.61 11.73
CA ALA A 274 5.11 -20.97 10.49
C ALA A 274 4.17 -19.87 10.01
N GLY A 275 2.99 -19.68 10.63
CA GLY A 275 1.99 -18.71 10.21
C GLY A 275 1.20 -19.08 8.94
N ALA A 276 1.25 -20.35 8.53
CA ALA A 276 0.57 -20.84 7.33
C ALA A 276 -0.88 -21.26 7.59
N VAL A 277 -1.20 -21.61 8.84
CA VAL A 277 -2.52 -22.09 9.29
C VAL A 277 -2.93 -21.36 10.56
N THR A 278 -4.20 -21.07 10.69
CA THR A 278 -4.84 -20.46 11.85
C THR A 278 -6.13 -21.23 12.20
N ASN A 279 -6.79 -20.88 13.29
CA ASN A 279 -8.14 -21.32 13.60
C ASN A 279 -9.05 -20.13 13.99
N ASP A 280 -10.32 -20.39 14.19
CA ASP A 280 -11.38 -19.41 14.48
C ASP A 280 -11.67 -19.23 15.98
N THR A 281 -10.84 -19.76 16.86
CA THR A 281 -10.93 -19.60 18.32
C THR A 281 -9.54 -19.38 18.92
N TRP A 282 -9.49 -18.78 20.11
CA TRP A 282 -8.22 -18.62 20.83
C TRP A 282 -7.76 -19.92 21.49
N ALA A 283 -8.69 -20.65 22.08
CA ALA A 283 -8.42 -21.96 22.67
C ALA A 283 -8.76 -23.07 21.66
N PRO A 284 -7.81 -23.93 21.27
CA PRO A 284 -8.03 -25.00 20.32
C PRO A 284 -8.93 -26.14 20.90
#